data_7d26ec639279c8459d49ee0d68fdd3fb
#
_entry.id   7d26ec639279c8459d49ee0d68fdd3fb
#
_cell.length_a   1.000
_cell.length_b   1.000
_cell.length_c   1.000
_cell.angle_alpha   90.00
_cell.angle_beta   90.00
_cell.angle_gamma   90.00
#
_symmetry.space_group_name_H-M   'P 1'
#
loop_
_entity.id
_entity.type
_entity.pdbx_description
1 polymer ?
#
loop_
_entity_poly.entity_id
_entity_poly.type
_entity_poly.pdbx_seq_one_letter_code
_entity_poly.pdbx_strand_id
1 'polypeptide(L)'
;MSATSVSKDAQLPPHGFNSQHNHWLERKIGELVAEDFRRAHVFSQFGIDFCCGGGKSLAVACERADVDPAKVVAALNAATLTGSKEDELNQLPLDQLIEYIESTHHQYVREKAPLLVEYSEKMIRAHGEHYAEIVPFAGWVRALVEDLMPHLMKEEKILFPAIRAMSHGEQVEACFGHIGNPINAMQHEHEEVGLILQKLHELTNDFTPPEYACTTWRVCYATLAEFEADLHQHIHLENNILFPKALGLTQ
;
A
#
# COMPACT_ATOMS: atom_id res chain seq x y z
N MET A 1 6.90 -20.96 71.71
CA MET A 1 5.83 -20.85 70.72
C MET A 1 6.39 -19.98 69.58
N SER A 2 7.01 -20.64 68.62
CA SER A 2 7.73 -19.98 67.53
C SER A 2 6.84 -19.79 66.32
N ALA A 3 6.71 -18.55 65.85
CA ALA A 3 6.04 -18.22 64.61
C ALA A 3 7.07 -18.11 63.52
N THR A 4 6.99 -19.02 62.54
CA THR A 4 7.82 -19.03 61.35
C THR A 4 7.25 -18.06 60.31
N SER A 5 8.00 -17.03 59.97
CA SER A 5 7.71 -16.12 58.86
C SER A 5 8.11 -16.78 57.53
N VAL A 6 7.14 -16.94 56.61
CA VAL A 6 7.37 -17.36 55.23
C VAL A 6 7.51 -16.11 54.38
N SER A 7 8.72 -15.84 53.88
CA SER A 7 9.02 -14.83 52.90
C SER A 7 8.59 -15.37 51.52
N LYS A 8 7.72 -14.62 50.83
CA LYS A 8 7.38 -14.83 49.42
C LYS A 8 8.13 -13.80 48.59
N ASP A 9 9.34 -14.12 48.20
CA ASP A 9 9.98 -13.47 47.06
C ASP A 9 9.59 -14.19 45.79
N ALA A 10 8.52 -13.71 45.16
CA ALA A 10 8.17 -14.10 43.81
C ALA A 10 9.00 -13.25 42.84
N GLN A 11 10.17 -13.76 42.46
CA GLN A 11 10.97 -13.22 41.40
C GLN A 11 10.28 -13.40 40.08
N LEU A 12 9.83 -12.28 39.45
CA LEU A 12 9.38 -12.25 38.02
C LEU A 12 10.56 -12.67 37.15
N PRO A 13 10.34 -13.50 36.12
CA PRO A 13 11.41 -13.86 35.22
C PRO A 13 11.84 -12.63 34.40
N PRO A 14 13.14 -12.49 34.07
CA PRO A 14 13.62 -11.38 33.27
C PRO A 14 13.05 -11.52 31.86
N HIS A 15 12.27 -10.55 31.44
CA HIS A 15 11.87 -10.38 30.04
C HIS A 15 13.12 -10.08 29.21
N GLY A 16 13.78 -11.12 28.74
CA GLY A 16 14.81 -11.05 27.71
C GLY A 16 14.16 -10.72 26.38
N PHE A 17 13.84 -9.46 26.13
CA PHE A 17 13.54 -8.97 24.79
C PHE A 17 14.81 -9.09 23.96
N ASN A 18 14.79 -10.08 23.04
CA ASN A 18 15.89 -10.41 22.16
C ASN A 18 16.22 -9.17 21.31
N SER A 19 17.50 -8.76 21.25
CA SER A 19 17.99 -7.60 20.51
C SER A 19 17.59 -7.61 19.02
N GLN A 20 17.34 -8.77 18.44
CA GLN A 20 16.80 -8.94 17.08
C GLN A 20 15.35 -8.48 16.93
N HIS A 21 14.52 -8.59 17.99
CA HIS A 21 13.12 -8.13 17.97
C HIS A 21 13.04 -6.59 17.89
N ASN A 22 13.86 -5.88 18.66
CA ASN A 22 13.90 -4.42 18.64
C ASN A 22 14.34 -3.86 17.28
N HIS A 23 15.25 -4.56 16.58
CA HIS A 23 15.69 -4.14 15.25
C HIS A 23 14.55 -4.07 14.21
N TRP A 24 13.59 -5.00 14.25
CA TRP A 24 12.43 -4.97 13.35
C TRP A 24 11.47 -3.83 13.68
N LEU A 25 11.20 -3.59 14.94
CA LEU A 25 10.15 -2.67 15.41
C LEU A 25 10.42 -1.20 15.07
N GLU A 26 11.69 -0.81 15.01
CA GLU A 26 12.13 0.56 14.70
C GLU A 26 12.18 0.84 13.19
N ARG A 27 12.20 -0.20 12.36
CA ARG A 27 12.31 -0.06 10.91
C ARG A 27 11.00 0.39 10.28
N LYS A 28 11.10 1.21 9.25
CA LYS A 28 9.94 1.62 8.46
C LYS A 28 9.41 0.46 7.63
N ILE A 29 8.09 0.28 7.62
CA ILE A 29 7.46 -0.83 6.91
C ILE A 29 7.68 -0.76 5.39
N GLY A 30 7.69 0.43 4.80
CA GLY A 30 8.01 0.63 3.38
C GLY A 30 9.44 0.22 3.02
N GLU A 31 10.43 0.52 3.88
CA GLU A 31 11.82 0.08 3.70
C GLU A 31 11.93 -1.45 3.78
N LEU A 32 11.19 -2.07 4.71
CA LEU A 32 11.14 -3.53 4.84
C LEU A 32 10.59 -4.19 3.58
N VAL A 33 9.55 -3.62 2.98
CA VAL A 33 8.96 -4.16 1.74
C VAL A 33 9.87 -3.86 0.54
N ALA A 34 10.54 -2.69 0.49
CA ALA A 34 11.50 -2.37 -0.57
C ALA A 34 12.72 -3.30 -0.59
N GLU A 35 13.11 -3.84 0.57
CA GLU A 35 14.17 -4.87 0.63
C GLU A 35 13.69 -6.26 0.18
N ASP A 36 12.43 -6.58 0.43
CA ASP A 36 11.84 -7.88 0.07
C ASP A 36 10.31 -7.75 -0.01
N PHE A 37 9.80 -7.65 -1.25
CA PHE A 37 8.36 -7.45 -1.49
C PHE A 37 7.47 -8.58 -0.95
N ARG A 38 8.00 -9.79 -0.74
CA ARG A 38 7.22 -10.88 -0.11
C ARG A 38 6.69 -10.49 1.26
N ARG A 39 7.33 -9.52 1.92
CA ARG A 39 6.88 -8.91 3.17
C ARG A 39 5.58 -8.13 3.00
N ALA A 40 5.28 -7.65 1.78
CA ALA A 40 4.00 -7.01 1.46
C ALA A 40 2.82 -7.95 1.74
N HIS A 41 2.94 -9.22 1.33
CA HIS A 41 1.92 -10.22 1.61
C HIS A 41 1.73 -10.46 3.13
N VAL A 42 2.83 -10.46 3.90
CA VAL A 42 2.75 -10.56 5.36
C VAL A 42 2.00 -9.35 5.93
N PHE A 43 2.37 -8.13 5.53
CA PHE A 43 1.69 -6.92 6.01
C PHE A 43 0.21 -6.91 5.65
N SER A 44 -0.16 -7.31 4.42
CA SER A 44 -1.57 -7.43 4.01
C SER A 44 -2.34 -8.44 4.86
N GLN A 45 -1.75 -9.60 5.21
CA GLN A 45 -2.39 -10.58 6.09
C GLN A 45 -2.72 -10.04 7.49
N PHE A 46 -1.96 -9.06 7.96
CA PHE A 46 -2.16 -8.41 9.25
C PHE A 46 -2.91 -7.07 9.13
N GLY A 47 -3.43 -6.70 7.95
CA GLY A 47 -4.12 -5.44 7.74
C GLY A 47 -3.21 -4.20 7.90
N ILE A 48 -1.90 -4.35 7.69
CA ILE A 48 -0.91 -3.28 7.78
C ILE A 48 -0.72 -2.66 6.39
N ASP A 49 -1.08 -1.39 6.25
CA ASP A 49 -0.84 -0.60 5.04
C ASP A 49 0.65 -0.26 4.91
N PHE A 50 1.34 -0.96 4.02
CA PHE A 50 2.76 -0.79 3.76
C PHE A 50 3.07 0.20 2.63
N CYS A 51 2.09 0.59 1.82
CA CYS A 51 2.28 1.49 0.67
C CYS A 51 2.07 2.96 1.07
N CYS A 52 0.89 3.37 1.50
CA CYS A 52 0.61 4.73 1.97
C CYS A 52 1.14 4.95 3.40
N GLY A 53 1.08 3.92 4.23
CA GLY A 53 1.63 3.89 5.58
C GLY A 53 3.14 3.61 5.68
N GLY A 54 3.84 3.40 4.57
CA GLY A 54 5.22 2.90 4.50
C GLY A 54 6.27 3.69 5.27
N GLY A 55 6.05 4.98 5.49
CA GLY A 55 6.93 5.84 6.30
C GLY A 55 6.88 5.60 7.81
N LYS A 56 5.94 4.81 8.32
CA LYS A 56 5.80 4.49 9.75
C LYS A 56 6.70 3.33 10.16
N SER A 57 7.14 3.32 11.43
CA SER A 57 7.85 2.16 11.98
C SER A 57 6.91 0.97 12.13
N LEU A 58 7.48 -0.25 12.11
CA LEU A 58 6.70 -1.48 12.31
C LEU A 58 5.93 -1.46 13.65
N ALA A 59 6.52 -0.90 14.72
CA ALA A 59 5.83 -0.77 16.00
C ALA A 59 4.54 0.04 15.87
N VAL A 60 4.61 1.23 15.23
CA VAL A 60 3.46 2.12 15.03
C VAL A 60 2.43 1.48 14.11
N ALA A 61 2.87 0.76 13.08
CA ALA A 61 1.96 0.09 12.15
C ALA A 61 1.17 -1.05 12.84
N CYS A 62 1.84 -1.86 13.67
CA CYS A 62 1.20 -2.90 14.47
C CYS A 62 0.18 -2.33 15.48
N GLU A 63 0.53 -1.23 16.16
CA GLU A 63 -0.38 -0.54 17.08
C GLU A 63 -1.66 -0.07 16.37
N ARG A 64 -1.52 0.53 15.17
CA ARG A 64 -2.67 1.01 14.38
C ARG A 64 -3.56 -0.10 13.86
N ALA A 65 -2.98 -1.24 13.50
CA ALA A 65 -3.70 -2.42 13.02
C ALA A 65 -4.25 -3.29 14.16
N ASP A 66 -3.98 -2.92 15.44
CA ASP A 66 -4.34 -3.70 16.63
C ASP A 66 -3.83 -5.16 16.58
N VAL A 67 -2.57 -5.35 16.13
CA VAL A 67 -1.94 -6.67 15.97
C VAL A 67 -0.71 -6.81 16.85
N ASP A 68 -0.46 -8.04 17.30
CA ASP A 68 0.72 -8.38 18.10
C ASP A 68 2.00 -8.29 17.24
N PRO A 69 2.93 -7.37 17.53
CA PRO A 69 4.18 -7.23 16.79
C PRO A 69 5.01 -8.51 16.74
N ALA A 70 4.95 -9.36 17.75
CA ALA A 70 5.69 -10.61 17.78
C ALA A 70 5.22 -11.59 16.70
N LYS A 71 3.90 -11.62 16.41
CA LYS A 71 3.32 -12.44 15.34
C LYS A 71 3.75 -11.94 13.97
N VAL A 72 3.74 -10.62 13.77
CA VAL A 72 4.16 -10.00 12.52
C VAL A 72 5.65 -10.28 12.26
N VAL A 73 6.52 -10.07 13.24
CA VAL A 73 7.96 -10.36 13.13
C VAL A 73 8.22 -11.83 12.85
N ALA A 74 7.50 -12.75 13.48
CA ALA A 74 7.62 -14.18 13.20
C ALA A 74 7.26 -14.52 11.75
N ALA A 75 6.17 -13.94 11.23
CA ALA A 75 5.75 -14.12 9.84
C ALA A 75 6.75 -13.51 8.84
N LEU A 76 7.30 -12.32 9.12
CA LEU A 76 8.35 -11.67 8.32
C LEU A 76 9.62 -12.53 8.23
N ASN A 77 10.06 -13.11 9.35
CA ASN A 77 11.20 -14.02 9.37
C ASN A 77 10.96 -15.30 8.55
N ALA A 78 9.72 -15.79 8.55
CA ALA A 78 9.33 -16.98 7.76
C ALA A 78 9.27 -16.69 6.25
N ALA A 79 8.93 -15.46 5.87
CA ALA A 79 8.82 -15.04 4.46
C ALA A 79 10.19 -14.84 3.77
N THR A 80 11.28 -14.71 4.51
CA THR A 80 12.59 -14.30 4.00
C THR A 80 13.41 -15.50 3.53
N LEU A 81 13.26 -16.00 2.30
CA LEU A 81 14.13 -17.13 1.90
C LEU A 81 14.58 -17.26 0.44
N THR A 82 14.19 -16.43 -0.54
CA THR A 82 14.75 -16.52 -1.92
C THR A 82 14.58 -15.19 -2.67
N GLY A 83 15.50 -14.81 -3.55
CA GLY A 83 15.43 -13.58 -4.38
C GLY A 83 14.08 -13.42 -5.08
N SER A 84 13.54 -12.21 -5.06
CA SER A 84 12.24 -11.88 -5.64
C SER A 84 12.41 -11.04 -6.91
N LYS A 85 11.38 -11.02 -7.75
CA LYS A 85 11.33 -10.14 -8.95
C LYS A 85 11.49 -8.66 -8.56
N GLU A 86 11.10 -8.29 -7.36
CA GLU A 86 11.18 -6.93 -6.82
C GLU A 86 12.60 -6.54 -6.40
N ASP A 87 13.45 -7.49 -6.02
CA ASP A 87 14.89 -7.21 -5.82
C ASP A 87 15.51 -6.71 -7.13
N GLU A 88 15.03 -7.24 -8.28
CA GLU A 88 15.41 -6.77 -9.61
C GLU A 88 14.89 -5.36 -9.87
N LEU A 89 13.62 -5.08 -9.54
CA LEU A 89 13.00 -3.75 -9.72
C LEU A 89 13.69 -2.67 -8.87
N ASN A 90 14.07 -3.01 -7.64
CA ASN A 90 14.81 -2.08 -6.77
C ASN A 90 16.21 -1.76 -7.30
N GLN A 91 16.80 -2.60 -8.15
CA GLN A 91 18.10 -2.35 -8.77
C GLN A 91 18.01 -1.62 -10.12
N LEU A 92 16.81 -1.46 -10.68
CA LEU A 92 16.63 -0.78 -11.96
C LEU A 92 17.11 0.68 -11.91
N PRO A 93 17.71 1.16 -13.01
CA PRO A 93 17.83 2.59 -13.27
C PRO A 93 16.46 3.28 -13.23
N LEU A 94 16.42 4.56 -12.85
CA LEU A 94 15.16 5.31 -12.71
C LEU A 94 14.30 5.27 -13.98
N ASP A 95 14.92 5.41 -15.16
CA ASP A 95 14.20 5.36 -16.44
C ASP A 95 13.48 4.03 -16.66
N GLN A 96 14.15 2.91 -16.36
CA GLN A 96 13.60 1.59 -16.53
C GLN A 96 12.51 1.30 -15.48
N LEU A 97 12.68 1.81 -14.27
CA LEU A 97 11.65 1.68 -13.21
C LEU A 97 10.39 2.48 -13.60
N ILE A 98 10.54 3.70 -14.10
CA ILE A 98 9.42 4.50 -14.60
C ILE A 98 8.73 3.79 -15.77
N GLU A 99 9.49 3.28 -16.74
CA GLU A 99 8.93 2.54 -17.88
C GLU A 99 8.14 1.30 -17.42
N TYR A 100 8.66 0.60 -16.41
CA TYR A 100 7.96 -0.54 -15.81
C TYR A 100 6.64 -0.11 -15.15
N ILE A 101 6.63 0.97 -14.36
CA ILE A 101 5.43 1.51 -13.72
C ILE A 101 4.40 1.91 -14.78
N GLU A 102 4.80 2.68 -15.79
CA GLU A 102 3.91 3.14 -16.88
C GLU A 102 3.31 1.96 -17.66
N SER A 103 4.15 1.01 -18.08
CA SER A 103 3.72 -0.09 -18.96
C SER A 103 2.97 -1.21 -18.22
N THR A 104 3.16 -1.37 -16.93
CA THR A 104 2.53 -2.42 -16.12
C THR A 104 1.33 -1.87 -15.36
N HIS A 105 1.57 -0.92 -14.46
CA HIS A 105 0.56 -0.45 -13.50
C HIS A 105 -0.36 0.61 -14.09
N HIS A 106 0.18 1.66 -14.75
CA HIS A 106 -0.67 2.69 -15.36
C HIS A 106 -1.54 2.12 -16.48
N GLN A 107 -0.98 1.21 -17.30
CA GLN A 107 -1.76 0.52 -18.32
C GLN A 107 -2.87 -0.32 -17.68
N TYR A 108 -2.56 -1.08 -16.63
CA TYR A 108 -3.56 -1.89 -15.91
C TYR A 108 -4.69 -1.03 -15.34
N VAL A 109 -4.36 0.10 -14.69
CA VAL A 109 -5.37 1.04 -14.18
C VAL A 109 -6.28 1.53 -15.32
N ARG A 110 -5.73 1.95 -16.46
CA ARG A 110 -6.52 2.41 -17.61
C ARG A 110 -7.44 1.33 -18.21
N GLU A 111 -7.02 0.08 -18.15
CA GLU A 111 -7.81 -1.05 -18.65
C GLU A 111 -8.92 -1.45 -17.66
N LYS A 112 -8.65 -1.43 -16.35
CA LYS A 112 -9.55 -1.99 -15.35
C LYS A 112 -10.50 -0.96 -14.73
N ALA A 113 -10.06 0.28 -14.56
CA ALA A 113 -10.88 1.31 -13.94
C ALA A 113 -12.24 1.54 -14.66
N PRO A 114 -12.32 1.63 -16.01
CA PRO A 114 -13.59 1.75 -16.70
C PRO A 114 -14.50 0.53 -16.48
N LEU A 115 -13.94 -0.67 -16.36
CA LEU A 115 -14.73 -1.90 -16.13
C LEU A 115 -15.36 -1.90 -14.74
N LEU A 116 -14.62 -1.44 -13.71
CA LEU A 116 -15.14 -1.29 -12.35
C LEU A 116 -16.33 -0.33 -12.31
N VAL A 117 -16.25 0.81 -13.00
CA VAL A 117 -17.37 1.76 -13.13
C VAL A 117 -18.54 1.09 -13.84
N GLU A 118 -18.31 0.43 -14.97
CA GLU A 118 -19.35 -0.27 -15.73
C GLU A 118 -20.08 -1.34 -14.89
N TYR A 119 -19.33 -2.16 -14.16
CA TYR A 119 -19.90 -3.21 -13.31
C TYR A 119 -20.70 -2.62 -12.14
N SER A 120 -20.17 -1.60 -11.45
CA SER A 120 -20.88 -0.92 -10.36
C SER A 120 -22.18 -0.27 -10.84
N GLU A 121 -22.20 0.33 -12.02
CA GLU A 121 -23.41 0.88 -12.64
C GLU A 121 -24.42 -0.20 -13.05
N LYS A 122 -23.97 -1.33 -13.56
CA LYS A 122 -24.84 -2.50 -13.80
C LYS A 122 -25.47 -3.02 -12.52
N MET A 123 -24.70 -3.02 -11.40
CA MET A 123 -25.21 -3.39 -10.09
C MET A 123 -26.30 -2.42 -9.60
N ILE A 124 -26.10 -1.09 -9.76
CA ILE A 124 -27.14 -0.10 -9.43
C ILE A 124 -28.42 -0.39 -10.21
N ARG A 125 -28.32 -0.59 -11.54
CA ARG A 125 -29.51 -0.82 -12.39
C ARG A 125 -30.28 -2.11 -12.04
N ALA A 126 -29.56 -3.13 -11.63
CA ALA A 126 -30.19 -4.43 -11.35
C ALA A 126 -30.67 -4.57 -9.91
N HIS A 127 -30.02 -3.91 -8.97
CA HIS A 127 -30.13 -4.24 -7.53
C HIS A 127 -30.25 -3.00 -6.63
N GLY A 128 -30.01 -1.78 -7.12
CA GLY A 128 -29.91 -0.56 -6.30
C GLY A 128 -31.19 -0.20 -5.56
N GLU A 129 -32.36 -0.65 -6.02
CA GLU A 129 -33.64 -0.44 -5.32
C GLU A 129 -33.81 -1.41 -4.12
N HIS A 130 -33.08 -2.54 -4.13
CA HIS A 130 -33.27 -3.60 -3.14
C HIS A 130 -32.14 -3.66 -2.11
N TYR A 131 -30.96 -3.15 -2.45
CA TYR A 131 -29.76 -3.22 -1.61
C TYR A 131 -29.13 -1.84 -1.47
N ALA A 132 -29.33 -1.24 -0.31
CA ALA A 132 -28.96 0.17 -0.04
C ALA A 132 -27.45 0.44 -0.14
N GLU A 133 -26.61 -0.58 0.04
CA GLU A 133 -25.15 -0.48 -0.01
C GLU A 133 -24.58 -0.30 -1.43
N ILE A 134 -25.32 -0.68 -2.47
CA ILE A 134 -24.82 -0.66 -3.87
C ILE A 134 -24.60 0.76 -4.37
N VAL A 135 -25.50 1.69 -4.03
CA VAL A 135 -25.38 3.07 -4.53
C VAL A 135 -24.17 3.79 -3.92
N PRO A 136 -23.94 3.76 -2.58
CA PRO A 136 -22.70 4.29 -2.00
C PRO A 136 -21.45 3.58 -2.52
N PHE A 137 -21.46 2.26 -2.65
CA PHE A 137 -20.35 1.49 -3.22
C PHE A 137 -19.95 2.02 -4.62
N ALA A 138 -20.90 2.14 -5.52
CA ALA A 138 -20.64 2.64 -6.88
C ALA A 138 -20.17 4.11 -6.87
N GLY A 139 -20.63 4.91 -5.91
CA GLY A 139 -20.14 6.27 -5.68
C GLY A 139 -18.65 6.29 -5.34
N TRP A 140 -18.21 5.41 -4.44
CA TRP A 140 -16.79 5.29 -4.07
C TRP A 140 -15.92 4.70 -5.16
N VAL A 141 -16.42 3.72 -5.95
CA VAL A 141 -15.72 3.22 -7.14
C VAL A 141 -15.50 4.34 -8.15
N ARG A 142 -16.50 5.20 -8.36
CA ARG A 142 -16.37 6.35 -9.27
C ARG A 142 -15.35 7.35 -8.74
N ALA A 143 -15.40 7.71 -7.46
CA ALA A 143 -14.44 8.62 -6.83
C ALA A 143 -13.01 8.10 -6.98
N LEU A 144 -12.77 6.80 -6.73
CA LEU A 144 -11.46 6.16 -6.93
C LEU A 144 -10.93 6.38 -8.35
N VAL A 145 -11.77 6.19 -9.36
CA VAL A 145 -11.34 6.34 -10.77
C VAL A 145 -11.15 7.80 -11.15
N GLU A 146 -12.02 8.70 -10.66
CA GLU A 146 -11.93 10.15 -10.90
C GLU A 146 -10.67 10.75 -10.29
N ASP A 147 -10.16 10.24 -9.17
CA ASP A 147 -8.92 10.67 -8.55
C ASP A 147 -7.69 10.06 -9.25
N LEU A 148 -7.73 8.77 -9.59
CA LEU A 148 -6.59 8.09 -10.20
C LEU A 148 -6.25 8.59 -11.60
N MET A 149 -7.23 8.88 -12.46
CA MET A 149 -6.94 9.24 -13.85
C MET A 149 -6.16 10.55 -14.01
N PRO A 150 -6.49 11.66 -13.29
CA PRO A 150 -5.66 12.87 -13.29
C PRO A 150 -4.31 12.65 -12.60
N HIS A 151 -4.25 11.79 -11.56
CA HIS A 151 -3.03 11.44 -10.86
C HIS A 151 -1.99 10.85 -11.82
N LEU A 152 -2.32 9.77 -12.55
CA LEU A 152 -1.44 9.18 -13.56
C LEU A 152 -0.98 10.20 -14.61
N MET A 153 -1.87 11.14 -15.00
CA MET A 153 -1.50 12.17 -15.96
C MET A 153 -0.46 13.15 -15.40
N LYS A 154 -0.54 13.51 -14.12
CA LYS A 154 0.46 14.39 -13.48
C LYS A 154 1.83 13.70 -13.42
N GLU A 155 1.85 12.43 -13.11
CA GLU A 155 3.08 11.65 -13.10
C GLU A 155 3.72 11.57 -14.48
N GLU A 156 2.99 11.10 -15.48
CA GLU A 156 3.50 10.90 -16.84
C GLU A 156 3.85 12.19 -17.57
N LYS A 157 3.17 13.30 -17.27
CA LYS A 157 3.40 14.57 -17.99
C LYS A 157 4.30 15.54 -17.26
N ILE A 158 4.47 15.40 -15.93
CA ILE A 158 5.19 16.37 -15.12
C ILE A 158 6.29 15.68 -14.31
N LEU A 159 5.95 14.73 -13.42
CA LEU A 159 6.89 14.20 -12.46
C LEU A 159 7.92 13.25 -13.10
N PHE A 160 7.46 12.25 -13.85
CA PHE A 160 8.35 11.25 -14.47
C PHE A 160 9.31 11.85 -15.50
N PRO A 161 8.89 12.76 -16.38
CA PRO A 161 9.83 13.47 -17.25
C PRO A 161 10.90 14.25 -16.49
N ALA A 162 10.54 14.91 -15.38
CA ALA A 162 11.48 15.62 -14.55
C ALA A 162 12.50 14.68 -13.89
N ILE A 163 12.03 13.54 -13.34
CA ILE A 163 12.92 12.52 -12.75
C ILE A 163 13.88 11.96 -13.82
N ARG A 164 13.39 11.66 -15.02
CA ARG A 164 14.23 11.17 -16.14
C ARG A 164 15.33 12.19 -16.50
N ALA A 165 14.97 13.45 -16.68
CA ALA A 165 15.95 14.52 -17.00
C ALA A 165 17.00 14.64 -15.89
N MET A 166 16.60 14.67 -14.64
CA MET A 166 17.51 14.73 -13.48
C MET A 166 18.43 13.50 -13.41
N SER A 167 17.93 12.31 -13.73
CA SER A 167 18.74 11.08 -13.73
C SER A 167 19.86 11.10 -14.79
N HIS A 168 19.71 11.90 -15.84
CA HIS A 168 20.71 12.13 -16.87
C HIS A 168 21.61 13.34 -16.57
N GLY A 169 21.47 13.96 -15.39
CA GLY A 169 22.28 15.13 -14.99
C GLY A 169 21.81 16.44 -15.60
N GLU A 170 20.60 16.48 -16.16
CA GLU A 170 20.04 17.70 -16.72
C GLU A 170 19.47 18.60 -15.61
N GLN A 171 19.63 19.91 -15.77
CA GLN A 171 18.97 20.87 -14.89
C GLN A 171 17.51 21.03 -15.30
N VAL A 172 16.61 20.76 -14.36
CA VAL A 172 15.16 20.88 -14.58
C VAL A 172 14.68 22.22 -14.01
N GLU A 173 14.48 23.20 -14.87
CA GLU A 173 13.78 24.44 -14.52
C GLU A 173 12.26 24.20 -14.66
N ALA A 174 11.61 23.73 -13.60
CA ALA A 174 10.18 23.46 -13.61
C ALA A 174 9.42 24.42 -12.70
N CYS A 175 8.15 24.69 -13.06
CA CYS A 175 7.27 25.58 -12.31
C CYS A 175 7.01 25.14 -10.86
N PHE A 176 7.28 23.86 -10.53
CA PHE A 176 7.15 23.33 -9.18
C PHE A 176 8.37 23.61 -8.28
N GLY A 177 9.47 24.19 -8.81
CA GLY A 177 10.71 24.43 -8.07
C GLY A 177 11.44 23.13 -7.72
N HIS A 178 11.49 22.74 -6.44
CA HIS A 178 12.15 21.52 -6.00
C HIS A 178 11.31 20.27 -6.27
N ILE A 179 11.95 19.17 -6.74
CA ILE A 179 11.29 17.89 -7.08
C ILE A 179 10.49 17.30 -5.91
N GLY A 180 10.87 17.59 -4.68
CA GLY A 180 10.12 17.19 -3.48
C GLY A 180 8.68 17.71 -3.43
N ASN A 181 8.40 18.86 -4.09
CA ASN A 181 7.04 19.41 -4.06
C ASN A 181 6.03 18.55 -4.82
N PRO A 182 6.23 18.17 -6.09
CA PRO A 182 5.34 17.24 -6.77
C PRO A 182 5.36 15.84 -6.14
N ILE A 183 6.49 15.34 -5.64
CA ILE A 183 6.54 14.06 -4.92
C ILE A 183 5.62 14.08 -3.70
N ASN A 184 5.70 15.11 -2.86
CA ASN A 184 4.81 15.22 -1.69
C ASN A 184 3.33 15.30 -2.09
N ALA A 185 3.01 15.95 -3.22
CA ALA A 185 1.64 16.00 -3.73
C ALA A 185 1.15 14.60 -4.14
N MET A 186 1.97 13.82 -4.87
CA MET A 186 1.62 12.43 -5.25
C MET A 186 1.45 11.55 -4.01
N GLN A 187 2.34 11.65 -3.03
CA GLN A 187 2.21 10.89 -1.78
C GLN A 187 0.92 11.20 -1.03
N HIS A 188 0.48 12.46 -1.02
CA HIS A 188 -0.78 12.84 -0.42
C HIS A 188 -1.99 12.24 -1.18
N GLU A 189 -1.97 12.29 -2.51
CA GLU A 189 -3.00 11.66 -3.34
C GLU A 189 -3.05 10.14 -3.14
N HIS A 190 -1.92 9.47 -2.92
CA HIS A 190 -1.87 8.06 -2.53
C HIS A 190 -2.56 7.79 -1.18
N GLU A 191 -2.38 8.68 -0.19
CA GLU A 191 -3.08 8.58 1.09
C GLU A 191 -4.61 8.71 0.91
N GLU A 192 -5.07 9.62 0.04
CA GLU A 192 -6.49 9.78 -0.29
C GLU A 192 -7.08 8.52 -0.95
N VAL A 193 -6.35 7.92 -1.92
CA VAL A 193 -6.72 6.63 -2.52
C VAL A 193 -6.83 5.53 -1.46
N GLY A 194 -5.90 5.47 -0.51
CA GLY A 194 -5.96 4.52 0.61
C GLY A 194 -7.22 4.67 1.46
N LEU A 195 -7.68 5.91 1.71
CA LEU A 195 -8.92 6.17 2.44
C LEU A 195 -10.17 5.73 1.65
N ILE A 196 -10.17 5.89 0.32
CA ILE A 196 -11.26 5.40 -0.53
C ILE A 196 -11.32 3.87 -0.50
N LEU A 197 -10.17 3.18 -0.62
CA LEU A 197 -10.10 1.72 -0.54
C LEU A 197 -10.60 1.22 0.82
N GLN A 198 -10.24 1.88 1.92
CA GLN A 198 -10.77 1.56 3.23
C GLN A 198 -12.31 1.64 3.28
N LYS A 199 -12.92 2.68 2.68
CA LYS A 199 -14.37 2.80 2.59
C LYS A 199 -15.00 1.71 1.75
N LEU A 200 -14.36 1.29 0.68
CA LEU A 200 -14.80 0.16 -0.14
C LEU A 200 -14.76 -1.14 0.64
N HIS A 201 -13.73 -1.40 1.44
CA HIS A 201 -13.67 -2.55 2.36
C HIS A 201 -14.81 -2.56 3.37
N GLU A 202 -15.04 -1.41 4.05
CA GLU A 202 -16.12 -1.27 5.03
C GLU A 202 -17.51 -1.56 4.43
N LEU A 203 -17.77 -1.08 3.20
CA LEU A 203 -19.04 -1.25 2.50
C LEU A 203 -19.26 -2.67 1.96
N THR A 204 -18.19 -3.40 1.69
CA THR A 204 -18.25 -4.69 0.98
C THR A 204 -17.95 -5.89 1.86
N ASN A 205 -17.67 -5.67 3.15
CA ASN A 205 -17.16 -6.70 4.04
C ASN A 205 -15.94 -7.40 3.42
N ASP A 206 -14.89 -6.60 3.16
CA ASP A 206 -13.62 -7.04 2.54
C ASP A 206 -13.84 -7.73 1.18
N PHE A 207 -14.60 -7.06 0.30
CA PHE A 207 -14.96 -7.57 -1.03
C PHE A 207 -15.63 -8.96 -1.02
N THR A 208 -16.31 -9.29 0.06
CA THR A 208 -17.03 -10.56 0.20
C THR A 208 -18.44 -10.42 -0.37
N PRO A 209 -18.75 -11.02 -1.53
CA PRO A 209 -20.08 -10.90 -2.11
C PRO A 209 -21.09 -11.71 -1.28
N PRO A 210 -22.29 -11.14 -1.02
CA PRO A 210 -23.34 -11.86 -0.30
C PRO A 210 -23.81 -13.10 -1.09
N GLU A 211 -24.45 -14.06 -0.42
CA GLU A 211 -24.90 -15.30 -1.05
C GLU A 211 -25.82 -15.06 -2.25
N TYR A 212 -26.68 -14.04 -2.18
CA TYR A 212 -27.61 -13.64 -3.22
C TYR A 212 -26.98 -12.81 -4.34
N ALA A 213 -25.68 -12.49 -4.28
CA ALA A 213 -25.02 -11.69 -5.30
C ALA A 213 -25.08 -12.36 -6.68
N CYS A 214 -25.42 -11.59 -7.69
CA CYS A 214 -25.39 -12.03 -9.07
C CYS A 214 -23.93 -12.13 -9.59
N THR A 215 -23.76 -12.72 -10.77
CA THR A 215 -22.43 -12.90 -11.37
C THR A 215 -21.69 -11.57 -11.56
N THR A 216 -22.37 -10.52 -12.00
CA THR A 216 -21.75 -9.19 -12.19
C THR A 216 -21.21 -8.63 -10.86
N TRP A 217 -21.97 -8.79 -9.79
CA TRP A 217 -21.56 -8.36 -8.44
C TRP A 217 -20.29 -9.09 -7.98
N ARG A 218 -20.28 -10.43 -8.12
CA ARG A 218 -19.11 -11.26 -7.77
C ARG A 218 -17.88 -10.90 -8.58
N VAL A 219 -18.04 -10.69 -9.89
CA VAL A 219 -16.95 -10.27 -10.78
C VAL A 219 -16.46 -8.88 -10.42
N CYS A 220 -17.36 -7.93 -10.10
CA CYS A 220 -16.99 -6.57 -9.70
C CYS A 220 -16.10 -6.60 -8.43
N TYR A 221 -16.48 -7.34 -7.40
CA TYR A 221 -15.71 -7.43 -6.16
C TYR A 221 -14.37 -8.14 -6.38
N ALA A 222 -14.34 -9.22 -7.16
CA ALA A 222 -13.09 -9.89 -7.51
C ALA A 222 -12.14 -8.97 -8.30
N THR A 223 -12.67 -8.23 -9.29
CA THR A 223 -11.88 -7.26 -10.05
C THR A 223 -11.37 -6.12 -9.17
N LEU A 224 -12.17 -5.66 -8.22
CA LEU A 224 -11.76 -4.59 -7.29
C LEU A 224 -10.64 -5.07 -6.36
N ALA A 225 -10.71 -6.30 -5.86
CA ALA A 225 -9.64 -6.89 -5.03
C ALA A 225 -8.32 -7.04 -5.82
N GLU A 226 -8.38 -7.46 -7.09
CA GLU A 226 -7.20 -7.51 -7.97
C GLU A 226 -6.66 -6.11 -8.26
N PHE A 227 -7.55 -5.14 -8.48
CA PHE A 227 -7.20 -3.76 -8.73
C PHE A 227 -6.49 -3.10 -7.54
N GLU A 228 -6.99 -3.34 -6.32
CA GLU A 228 -6.34 -2.88 -5.10
C GLU A 228 -4.94 -3.50 -4.92
N ALA A 229 -4.81 -4.80 -5.18
CA ALA A 229 -3.51 -5.47 -5.07
C ALA A 229 -2.47 -4.87 -6.04
N ASP A 230 -2.87 -4.53 -7.27
CA ASP A 230 -2.02 -3.83 -8.22
C ASP A 230 -1.69 -2.40 -7.78
N LEU A 231 -2.68 -1.64 -7.29
CA LEU A 231 -2.46 -0.29 -6.75
C LEU A 231 -1.48 -0.28 -5.58
N HIS A 232 -1.56 -1.24 -4.68
CA HIS A 232 -0.63 -1.35 -3.57
C HIS A 232 0.81 -1.58 -4.04
N GLN A 233 1.01 -2.41 -5.07
CA GLN A 233 2.33 -2.62 -5.67
C GLN A 233 2.81 -1.36 -6.41
N HIS A 234 1.96 -0.72 -7.18
CA HIS A 234 2.20 0.52 -7.89
C HIS A 234 2.68 1.62 -6.93
N ILE A 235 1.85 1.98 -5.96
CA ILE A 235 2.15 2.99 -4.94
C ILE A 235 3.41 2.64 -4.14
N HIS A 236 3.65 1.35 -3.86
CA HIS A 236 4.87 0.91 -3.20
C HIS A 236 6.12 1.22 -4.02
N LEU A 237 6.12 0.89 -5.32
CA LEU A 237 7.26 1.17 -6.20
C LEU A 237 7.58 2.67 -6.26
N GLU A 238 6.58 3.51 -6.22
CA GLU A 238 6.75 4.97 -6.24
C GLU A 238 7.20 5.51 -4.88
N ASN A 239 6.42 5.29 -3.84
CA ASN A 239 6.67 5.88 -2.52
C ASN A 239 7.95 5.36 -1.87
N ASN A 240 8.29 4.09 -2.08
CA ASN A 240 9.37 3.44 -1.33
C ASN A 240 10.63 3.16 -2.18
N ILE A 241 10.57 3.29 -3.51
CA ILE A 241 11.71 3.05 -4.39
C ILE A 241 11.98 4.27 -5.29
N LEU A 242 11.04 4.65 -6.16
CA LEU A 242 11.24 5.70 -7.16
C LEU A 242 11.47 7.08 -6.53
N PHE A 243 10.57 7.52 -5.66
CA PHE A 243 10.62 8.84 -5.06
C PHE A 243 11.83 9.05 -4.14
N PRO A 244 12.22 8.10 -3.27
CA PRO A 244 13.46 8.21 -2.50
C PRO A 244 14.72 8.30 -3.36
N LYS A 245 14.81 7.51 -4.46
CA LYS A 245 15.93 7.60 -5.40
C LYS A 245 15.97 8.95 -6.12
N ALA A 246 14.80 9.47 -6.54
CA ALA A 246 14.72 10.77 -7.21
C ALA A 246 15.13 11.93 -6.28
N LEU A 247 14.73 11.88 -5.00
CA LEU A 247 15.16 12.85 -3.99
C LEU A 247 16.68 12.78 -3.73
N GLY A 248 17.28 11.60 -3.83
CA GLY A 248 18.74 11.42 -3.73
C GLY A 248 19.54 12.10 -4.83
N LEU A 249 18.94 12.41 -5.99
CA LEU A 249 19.60 13.14 -7.09
C LEU A 249 19.80 14.63 -6.79
N THR A 250 19.14 15.18 -5.77
CA THR A 250 19.19 16.61 -5.40
C THR A 250 20.21 16.93 -4.30
N GLN A 251 20.89 15.91 -3.77
CA GLN A 251 21.96 16.02 -2.77
C GLN A 251 23.34 15.99 -3.46
#